data_a4787d056a2621bd2657b23707ec28b2
#
_entry.id   a4787d056a2621bd2657b23707ec28b2
#
_cell.length_a   1.000
_cell.length_b   1.000
_cell.length_c   1.000
_cell.angle_alpha   90.00
_cell.angle_beta   90.00
_cell.angle_gamma   90.00
#
_symmetry.space_group_name_H-M   'P 1'
#
loop_
_entity.id
_entity.type
_entity.pdbx_description
1 polymer ?
#
loop_
_entity_poly.entity_id
_entity_poly.type
_entity_poly.pdbx_seq_one_letter_code
_entity_poly.pdbx_strand_id
1 'polypeptide(L)'
;EMSRGLGDVYKRQVVTPEQIASFLTVRSIWDYCTKELDPMHDPIDIIRSAVQVNSVISDEGLSKEYGLAIGRNLDLNCRKGLMTRDLTTNSMIAAAAGADARMAGAPVSVVANSGSGNQGITATMPVVAAARWLDIDEPTMLRAVTLSNLIAIRIKSKFGRLSNLCGATVAGTGAACGITYLLGGGYHEICCAIQNMVGNVTGMVCDGAKADCALKISTCVNAACQAAAMGTRGVRVQSTDGIVEENVERTLDNFAILSTHGTSDSVILDLMLNKDHTPDAQ
;
A
#
# COMPACT_ATOMS: atom_id res chain seq x y z
N GLU A 1 5.58 43.93 20.94
CA GLU A 1 6.68 42.92 20.97
C GLU A 1 6.21 41.46 20.82
N MET A 2 4.91 41.20 20.64
CA MET A 2 4.38 39.82 20.46
C MET A 2 4.17 39.37 19.00
N SER A 3 4.57 40.16 18.01
CA SER A 3 4.34 39.81 16.58
C SER A 3 5.53 39.21 15.84
N ARG A 4 6.70 39.10 16.49
CA ARG A 4 7.90 38.52 15.86
C ARG A 4 8.02 36.99 15.93
N GLY A 5 7.27 36.32 16.79
CA GLY A 5 7.36 34.86 16.97
C GLY A 5 6.54 34.01 15.99
N LEU A 6 5.49 34.57 15.41
CA LEU A 6 4.60 33.82 14.48
C LEU A 6 5.11 33.82 13.04
N GLY A 7 5.93 34.79 12.64
CA GLY A 7 6.50 34.86 11.30
C GLY A 7 7.57 33.82 10.99
N ASP A 8 8.30 33.34 12.01
CA ASP A 8 9.38 32.37 11.82
C ASP A 8 8.88 30.92 11.83
N VAL A 9 7.71 30.65 12.41
CA VAL A 9 7.09 29.32 12.38
C VAL A 9 6.54 28.97 10.98
N TYR A 10 6.18 29.96 10.18
CA TYR A 10 5.72 29.79 8.80
C TYR A 10 6.84 29.77 7.74
N LYS A 11 8.08 30.03 8.13
CA LYS A 11 9.27 29.82 7.28
C LYS A 11 9.85 28.42 7.36
N ARG A 12 9.07 27.41 7.74
CA ARG A 12 9.42 26.03 7.38
C ARG A 12 9.47 26.00 5.86
N GLN A 13 10.65 25.75 5.31
CA GLN A 13 10.84 25.54 3.88
C GLN A 13 9.75 24.57 3.42
N VAL A 14 8.81 25.08 2.63
CA VAL A 14 7.82 24.24 1.97
C VAL A 14 8.62 23.50 0.91
N VAL A 15 9.04 22.27 1.26
CA VAL A 15 9.72 21.39 0.31
C VAL A 15 8.75 21.13 -0.81
N THR A 16 9.08 21.53 -2.03
CA THR A 16 8.19 21.33 -3.18
C THR A 16 8.12 19.83 -3.56
N PRO A 17 7.06 19.38 -4.24
CA PRO A 17 6.98 18.02 -4.75
C PRO A 17 8.20 17.63 -5.59
N GLU A 18 8.76 18.55 -6.37
CA GLU A 18 9.96 18.33 -7.18
C GLU A 18 11.20 18.13 -6.31
N GLN A 19 11.33 18.91 -5.24
CA GLN A 19 12.41 18.74 -4.26
C GLN A 19 12.28 17.39 -3.54
N ILE A 20 11.06 17.00 -3.14
CA ILE A 20 10.81 15.67 -2.56
C ILE A 20 11.19 14.58 -3.57
N ALA A 21 10.75 14.73 -4.82
CA ALA A 21 11.04 13.75 -5.88
C ALA A 21 12.54 13.59 -6.14
N SER A 22 13.36 14.64 -5.93
CA SER A 22 14.80 14.60 -6.20
C SER A 22 15.59 13.75 -5.20
N PHE A 23 15.20 13.73 -3.92
CA PHE A 23 15.90 12.96 -2.88
C PHE A 23 15.18 11.67 -2.44
N LEU A 24 13.86 11.58 -2.63
CA LEU A 24 13.06 10.42 -2.23
C LEU A 24 13.11 9.34 -3.33
N THR A 25 14.24 8.66 -3.47
CA THR A 25 14.42 7.53 -4.37
C THR A 25 14.22 6.19 -3.64
N VAL A 26 14.00 5.10 -4.38
CA VAL A 26 13.95 3.75 -3.78
C VAL A 26 15.22 3.46 -2.99
N ARG A 27 16.38 3.90 -3.52
CA ARG A 27 17.67 3.71 -2.87
C ARG A 27 17.79 4.52 -1.58
N SER A 28 17.45 5.79 -1.58
CA SER A 28 17.52 6.63 -0.37
C SER A 28 16.55 6.17 0.70
N ILE A 29 15.36 5.71 0.31
CA ILE A 29 14.37 5.12 1.25
C ILE A 29 14.94 3.85 1.89
N TRP A 30 15.53 2.97 1.08
CA TRP A 30 16.18 1.76 1.58
C TRP A 30 17.29 2.08 2.57
N ASP A 31 18.23 2.96 2.17
CA ASP A 31 19.38 3.32 3.00
C ASP A 31 18.92 3.96 4.32
N TYR A 32 17.93 4.87 4.29
CA TYR A 32 17.32 5.44 5.48
C TYR A 32 16.74 4.35 6.39
N CYS A 33 15.85 3.51 5.88
CA CYS A 33 15.15 2.54 6.72
C CYS A 33 16.07 1.47 7.31
N THR A 34 17.17 1.12 6.62
CA THR A 34 18.02 0.00 7.03
C THR A 34 19.31 0.40 7.74
N LYS A 35 19.80 1.63 7.51
CA LYS A 35 21.09 2.08 8.04
C LYS A 35 21.00 3.26 9.00
N GLU A 36 20.03 4.16 8.80
CA GLU A 36 19.97 5.43 9.52
C GLU A 36 18.87 5.42 10.59
N LEU A 37 17.68 4.91 10.26
CA LEU A 37 16.53 4.91 11.15
C LEU A 37 16.81 4.11 12.43
N ASP A 38 16.69 4.76 13.60
CA ASP A 38 16.55 4.09 14.89
C ASP A 38 15.06 4.06 15.28
N PRO A 39 14.38 2.90 15.10
CA PRO A 39 12.95 2.82 15.35
C PRO A 39 12.55 3.06 16.80
N MET A 40 13.47 2.99 17.74
CA MET A 40 13.17 3.17 19.17
C MET A 40 13.31 4.62 19.61
N HIS A 41 14.16 5.42 18.97
CA HIS A 41 14.49 6.77 19.40
C HIS A 41 14.10 7.86 18.39
N ASP A 42 13.98 7.54 17.12
CA ASP A 42 13.58 8.49 16.09
C ASP A 42 12.09 8.85 16.15
N PRO A 43 11.70 10.07 15.73
CA PRO A 43 10.32 10.56 15.80
C PRO A 43 9.45 9.97 14.68
N ILE A 44 9.24 8.67 14.73
CA ILE A 44 8.35 7.93 13.80
C ILE A 44 6.97 7.66 14.40
N ASP A 45 6.44 8.58 15.21
CA ASP A 45 5.15 8.43 15.89
C ASP A 45 4.00 8.17 14.92
N ILE A 46 4.07 8.73 13.71
CA ILE A 46 3.07 8.48 12.67
C ILE A 46 3.07 7.00 12.23
N ILE A 47 4.23 6.33 12.18
CA ILE A 47 4.34 4.91 11.85
C ILE A 47 3.82 4.04 13.00
N ARG A 48 4.17 4.37 14.25
CA ARG A 48 3.63 3.69 15.44
C ARG A 48 2.12 3.81 15.48
N SER A 49 1.61 5.03 15.25
CA SER A 49 0.17 5.30 15.16
C SER A 49 -0.48 4.51 14.01
N ALA A 50 0.18 4.39 12.86
CA ALA A 50 -0.34 3.60 11.73
C ALA A 50 -0.45 2.12 12.11
N VAL A 51 0.54 1.55 12.76
CA VAL A 51 0.49 0.16 13.26
C VAL A 51 -0.66 -0.02 14.25
N GLN A 52 -0.79 0.87 15.23
CA GLN A 52 -1.80 0.75 16.29
C GLN A 52 -3.21 1.00 15.75
N VAL A 53 -3.45 2.14 15.12
CA VAL A 53 -4.79 2.59 14.70
C VAL A 53 -5.33 1.72 13.57
N ASN A 54 -4.48 1.36 12.58
CA ASN A 54 -4.91 0.50 11.49
C ASN A 54 -5.10 -0.98 11.94
N SER A 55 -4.44 -1.42 13.02
CA SER A 55 -4.77 -2.72 13.64
C SER A 55 -6.18 -2.69 14.26
N VAL A 56 -6.55 -1.62 14.94
CA VAL A 56 -7.89 -1.50 15.56
C VAL A 56 -8.99 -1.58 14.51
N ILE A 57 -8.87 -0.88 13.37
CA ILE A 57 -9.91 -0.97 12.33
C ILE A 57 -9.89 -2.32 11.61
N SER A 58 -8.75 -2.98 11.50
CA SER A 58 -8.66 -4.35 10.99
C SER A 58 -9.40 -5.34 11.90
N ASP A 59 -9.20 -5.24 13.21
CA ASP A 59 -9.88 -6.08 14.19
C ASP A 59 -11.38 -5.79 14.21
N GLU A 60 -11.80 -4.53 14.08
CA GLU A 60 -13.21 -4.14 13.94
C GLU A 60 -13.85 -4.80 12.72
N GLY A 61 -13.18 -4.79 11.56
CA GLY A 61 -13.65 -5.43 10.32
C GLY A 61 -13.77 -6.95 10.42
N LEU A 62 -12.99 -7.59 11.31
CA LEU A 62 -13.12 -9.01 11.60
C LEU A 62 -14.24 -9.31 12.59
N SER A 63 -14.55 -8.39 13.51
CA SER A 63 -15.52 -8.59 14.58
C SER A 63 -16.97 -8.51 14.10
N LYS A 64 -17.26 -7.72 13.05
CA LYS A 64 -18.60 -7.46 12.52
C LYS A 64 -18.65 -7.65 11.00
N GLU A 65 -19.85 -7.71 10.44
CA GLU A 65 -20.06 -7.73 9.00
C GLU A 65 -20.11 -6.30 8.46
N TYR A 66 -19.11 -5.98 7.64
CA TYR A 66 -18.97 -4.69 6.97
C TYR A 66 -18.87 -4.88 5.46
N GLY A 67 -19.71 -4.18 4.71
CA GLY A 67 -19.68 -4.20 3.24
C GLY A 67 -19.76 -5.62 2.68
N LEU A 68 -18.75 -6.04 1.94
CA LEU A 68 -18.63 -7.41 1.39
C LEU A 68 -18.01 -8.40 2.39
N ALA A 69 -17.56 -7.95 3.53
CA ALA A 69 -16.91 -8.73 4.58
C ALA A 69 -15.77 -9.62 4.06
N ILE A 70 -14.94 -9.08 3.17
CA ILE A 70 -13.90 -9.84 2.45
C ILE A 70 -12.88 -10.43 3.43
N GLY A 71 -12.36 -9.61 4.36
CA GLY A 71 -11.41 -10.10 5.37
C GLY A 71 -12.00 -11.21 6.22
N ARG A 72 -13.24 -11.06 6.65
CA ARG A 72 -13.97 -12.06 7.45
C ARG A 72 -14.27 -13.34 6.65
N ASN A 73 -14.61 -13.23 5.37
CA ASN A 73 -14.81 -14.37 4.49
C ASN A 73 -13.52 -15.15 4.25
N LEU A 74 -12.39 -14.46 4.08
CA LEU A 74 -11.08 -15.09 3.96
C LEU A 74 -10.72 -15.86 5.26
N ASP A 75 -10.94 -15.26 6.42
CA ASP A 75 -10.72 -15.92 7.72
C ASP A 75 -11.61 -17.16 7.87
N LEU A 76 -12.89 -17.05 7.51
CA LEU A 76 -13.82 -18.18 7.53
C LEU A 76 -13.38 -19.32 6.58
N ASN A 77 -12.90 -18.98 5.38
CA ASN A 77 -12.41 -19.97 4.42
C ASN A 77 -11.18 -20.71 4.94
N CYS A 78 -10.29 -20.04 5.66
CA CYS A 78 -9.17 -20.70 6.35
C CYS A 78 -9.67 -21.66 7.43
N ARG A 79 -10.64 -21.23 8.26
CA ARG A 79 -11.24 -22.08 9.31
C ARG A 79 -11.96 -23.31 8.75
N LYS A 80 -12.54 -23.19 7.56
CA LYS A 80 -13.23 -24.29 6.86
C LYS A 80 -12.28 -25.19 6.05
N GLY A 81 -10.97 -24.88 6.01
CA GLY A 81 -9.99 -25.63 5.23
C GLY A 81 -10.09 -25.41 3.70
N LEU A 82 -10.82 -24.37 3.26
CA LEU A 82 -10.90 -24.01 1.84
C LEU A 82 -9.68 -23.18 1.38
N MET A 83 -8.97 -22.57 2.32
CA MET A 83 -7.72 -21.86 2.11
C MET A 83 -6.74 -22.21 3.21
N THR A 84 -5.46 -22.22 2.87
CA THR A 84 -4.39 -22.40 3.87
C THR A 84 -4.22 -21.11 4.67
N ARG A 85 -4.07 -21.22 5.98
CA ARG A 85 -3.66 -20.11 6.82
C ARG A 85 -2.14 -20.01 6.81
N ASP A 86 -1.63 -19.00 6.17
CA ASP A 86 -0.20 -18.71 6.00
C ASP A 86 0.06 -17.20 6.05
N LEU A 87 1.30 -16.78 5.79
CA LEU A 87 1.70 -15.37 5.73
C LEU A 87 0.82 -14.58 4.77
N THR A 88 0.58 -15.12 3.57
CA THR A 88 -0.18 -14.44 2.50
C THR A 88 -1.63 -14.23 2.92
N THR A 89 -2.31 -15.30 3.35
CA THR A 89 -3.72 -15.21 3.78
C THR A 89 -3.91 -14.33 5.01
N ASN A 90 -3.00 -14.36 5.99
CA ASN A 90 -3.08 -13.44 7.14
C ASN A 90 -2.90 -11.98 6.72
N SER A 91 -1.97 -11.71 5.79
CA SER A 91 -1.77 -10.37 5.25
C SER A 91 -3.00 -9.85 4.48
N MET A 92 -3.63 -10.72 3.67
CA MET A 92 -4.86 -10.41 2.95
C MET A 92 -6.03 -10.15 3.92
N ILE A 93 -6.21 -11.00 4.92
CA ILE A 93 -7.26 -10.89 5.94
C ILE A 93 -7.15 -9.55 6.66
N ALA A 94 -5.96 -9.21 7.17
CA ALA A 94 -5.74 -7.99 7.93
C ALA A 94 -6.05 -6.72 7.13
N ALA A 95 -5.56 -6.64 5.89
CA ALA A 95 -5.77 -5.48 5.04
C ALA A 95 -7.23 -5.35 4.55
N ALA A 96 -7.82 -6.47 4.11
CA ALA A 96 -9.19 -6.47 3.60
C ALA A 96 -10.21 -6.16 4.70
N ALA A 97 -10.04 -6.70 5.91
CA ALA A 97 -10.94 -6.42 7.03
C ALA A 97 -10.95 -4.93 7.42
N GLY A 98 -9.76 -4.31 7.49
CA GLY A 98 -9.67 -2.87 7.75
C GLY A 98 -10.33 -2.03 6.65
N ALA A 99 -10.19 -2.45 5.39
CA ALA A 99 -10.83 -1.79 4.26
C ALA A 99 -12.36 -2.00 4.27
N ASP A 100 -12.86 -3.20 4.58
CA ASP A 100 -14.31 -3.48 4.73
C ASP A 100 -14.94 -2.53 5.76
N ALA A 101 -14.38 -2.47 6.97
CA ALA A 101 -14.87 -1.60 8.04
C ALA A 101 -14.84 -0.12 7.62
N ARG A 102 -13.71 0.33 7.03
CA ARG A 102 -13.56 1.72 6.59
C ARG A 102 -14.56 2.09 5.50
N MET A 103 -14.73 1.24 4.48
CA MET A 103 -15.61 1.52 3.33
C MET A 103 -17.08 1.49 3.71
N ALA A 104 -17.44 0.76 4.76
CA ALA A 104 -18.79 0.75 5.34
C ALA A 104 -19.03 1.86 6.35
N GLY A 105 -18.06 2.74 6.62
CA GLY A 105 -18.23 3.87 7.53
C GLY A 105 -18.17 3.51 9.01
N ALA A 106 -17.43 2.48 9.39
CA ALA A 106 -17.20 2.16 10.80
C ALA A 106 -16.65 3.38 11.57
N PRO A 107 -17.14 3.66 12.79
CA PRO A 107 -16.74 4.83 13.58
C PRO A 107 -15.36 4.62 14.22
N VAL A 108 -14.37 4.21 13.42
CA VAL A 108 -13.00 3.91 13.83
C VAL A 108 -12.03 4.69 12.94
N SER A 109 -11.05 5.32 13.56
CA SER A 109 -10.04 6.11 12.85
C SER A 109 -9.11 5.24 12.01
N VAL A 110 -8.51 5.85 10.99
CA VAL A 110 -7.42 5.25 10.21
C VAL A 110 -6.27 6.24 10.05
N VAL A 111 -5.05 5.74 10.03
CA VAL A 111 -3.89 6.51 9.57
C VAL A 111 -3.78 6.33 8.07
N ALA A 112 -3.91 7.45 7.34
CA ALA A 112 -3.87 7.47 5.89
C ALA A 112 -2.43 7.51 5.35
N ASN A 113 -2.23 7.04 4.13
CA ASN A 113 -1.04 7.28 3.33
C ASN A 113 -1.43 8.07 2.08
N SER A 114 -0.70 9.15 1.78
CA SER A 114 -0.93 9.98 0.58
C SER A 114 -2.39 10.44 0.42
N GLY A 115 -3.06 10.76 1.52
CA GLY A 115 -4.45 11.23 1.54
C GLY A 115 -5.52 10.14 1.43
N SER A 116 -5.16 8.86 1.40
CA SER A 116 -6.09 7.73 1.33
C SER A 116 -5.96 6.80 2.53
N GLY A 117 -7.07 6.59 3.26
CA GLY A 117 -7.11 5.62 4.37
C GLY A 117 -6.89 4.18 3.89
N ASN A 118 -7.46 3.80 2.74
CA ASN A 118 -7.22 2.48 2.16
C ASN A 118 -5.75 2.26 1.78
N GLN A 119 -5.05 3.30 1.29
CA GLN A 119 -3.60 3.21 1.06
C GLN A 119 -2.83 3.05 2.39
N GLY A 120 -3.23 3.77 3.44
CA GLY A 120 -2.63 3.61 4.77
C GLY A 120 -2.79 2.21 5.34
N ILE A 121 -4.00 1.65 5.25
CA ILE A 121 -4.29 0.27 5.67
C ILE A 121 -3.45 -0.72 4.83
N THR A 122 -3.44 -0.56 3.50
CA THR A 122 -2.77 -1.50 2.59
C THR A 122 -1.24 -1.43 2.68
N ALA A 123 -0.66 -0.26 2.95
CA ALA A 123 0.77 -0.12 3.16
C ALA A 123 1.23 -0.62 4.54
N THR A 124 0.32 -0.71 5.53
CA THR A 124 0.68 -1.03 6.92
C THR A 124 0.29 -2.45 7.31
N MET A 125 -0.98 -2.82 7.16
CA MET A 125 -1.53 -4.05 7.75
C MET A 125 -0.94 -5.35 7.18
N PRO A 126 -0.65 -5.49 5.87
CA PRO A 126 0.00 -6.69 5.36
C PRO A 126 1.39 -6.92 5.96
N VAL A 127 2.15 -5.84 6.16
CA VAL A 127 3.50 -5.89 6.74
C VAL A 127 3.43 -6.25 8.22
N VAL A 128 2.49 -5.67 8.98
CA VAL A 128 2.23 -6.00 10.39
C VAL A 128 1.82 -7.47 10.53
N ALA A 129 0.91 -7.95 9.68
CA ALA A 129 0.46 -9.35 9.70
C ALA A 129 1.60 -10.32 9.36
N ALA A 130 2.43 -9.98 8.36
CA ALA A 130 3.61 -10.74 7.99
C ALA A 130 4.64 -10.78 9.14
N ALA A 131 4.92 -9.64 9.79
CA ALA A 131 5.83 -9.57 10.93
C ALA A 131 5.35 -10.45 12.10
N ARG A 132 4.06 -10.39 12.42
CA ARG A 132 3.44 -11.25 13.44
C ARG A 132 3.53 -12.73 13.08
N TRP A 133 3.30 -13.08 11.82
CA TRP A 133 3.41 -14.47 11.34
C TRP A 133 4.84 -15.03 11.44
N LEU A 134 5.83 -14.18 11.17
CA LEU A 134 7.25 -14.54 11.20
C LEU A 134 7.90 -14.38 12.59
N ASP A 135 7.14 -13.97 13.61
CA ASP A 135 7.63 -13.69 14.98
C ASP A 135 8.79 -12.67 14.98
N ILE A 136 8.63 -11.61 14.20
CA ILE A 136 9.61 -10.52 14.05
C ILE A 136 9.48 -9.52 15.20
N ASP A 137 10.61 -9.04 15.72
CA ASP A 137 10.64 -8.01 16.76
C ASP A 137 10.05 -6.67 16.31
N GLU A 138 9.60 -5.87 17.27
CA GLU A 138 8.97 -4.58 17.02
C GLU A 138 9.87 -3.60 16.24
N PRO A 139 11.17 -3.41 16.60
CA PRO A 139 12.03 -2.52 15.84
C PRO A 139 12.15 -2.89 14.35
N THR A 140 12.31 -4.17 14.05
CA THR A 140 12.39 -4.68 12.68
C THR A 140 11.06 -4.51 11.94
N MET A 141 9.93 -4.77 12.60
CA MET A 141 8.59 -4.51 12.05
C MET A 141 8.40 -3.03 11.74
N LEU A 142 8.79 -2.12 12.63
CA LEU A 142 8.67 -0.67 12.42
C LEU A 142 9.52 -0.19 11.23
N ARG A 143 10.72 -0.74 11.03
CA ARG A 143 11.53 -0.48 9.81
C ARG A 143 10.81 -0.92 8.55
N ALA A 144 10.24 -2.13 8.55
CA ALA A 144 9.51 -2.69 7.42
C ALA A 144 8.26 -1.86 7.08
N VAL A 145 7.50 -1.44 8.09
CA VAL A 145 6.31 -0.59 7.91
C VAL A 145 6.71 0.80 7.40
N THR A 146 7.82 1.37 7.90
CA THR A 146 8.35 2.64 7.41
C THR A 146 8.76 2.53 5.95
N LEU A 147 9.51 1.49 5.58
CA LEU A 147 9.91 1.21 4.20
C LEU A 147 8.69 1.11 3.28
N SER A 148 7.69 0.32 3.66
CA SER A 148 6.45 0.16 2.91
C SER A 148 5.73 1.50 2.67
N ASN A 149 5.55 2.29 3.72
CA ASN A 149 4.87 3.57 3.63
C ASN A 149 5.64 4.59 2.78
N LEU A 150 6.97 4.67 2.91
CA LEU A 150 7.79 5.58 2.11
C LEU A 150 7.84 5.20 0.63
N ILE A 151 7.90 3.90 0.29
CA ILE A 151 7.79 3.44 -1.11
C ILE A 151 6.42 3.81 -1.68
N ALA A 152 5.34 3.61 -0.94
CA ALA A 152 4.01 4.03 -1.38
C ALA A 152 3.94 5.55 -1.64
N ILE A 153 4.51 6.37 -0.75
CA ILE A 153 4.62 7.83 -0.93
C ILE A 153 5.46 8.15 -2.17
N ARG A 154 6.61 7.49 -2.39
CA ARG A 154 7.45 7.68 -3.57
C ARG A 154 6.67 7.45 -4.86
N ILE A 155 5.96 6.33 -4.96
CA ILE A 155 5.16 6.01 -6.14
C ILE A 155 4.05 7.04 -6.32
N LYS A 156 3.30 7.34 -5.25
CA LYS A 156 2.19 8.29 -5.31
C LYS A 156 2.64 9.71 -5.66
N SER A 157 3.83 10.13 -5.26
CA SER A 157 4.38 11.44 -5.63
C SER A 157 4.57 11.59 -7.14
N LYS A 158 4.82 10.49 -7.86
CA LYS A 158 4.90 10.47 -9.33
C LYS A 158 3.53 10.46 -10.03
N PHE A 159 2.47 9.96 -9.37
CA PHE A 159 1.13 9.84 -9.93
C PHE A 159 0.33 11.15 -9.90
N GLY A 160 0.76 12.15 -9.14
CA GLY A 160 0.00 13.37 -8.90
C GLY A 160 -1.25 13.14 -8.01
N ARG A 161 -2.14 14.13 -7.96
CA ARG A 161 -3.33 14.11 -7.08
C ARG A 161 -4.38 13.11 -7.54
N LEU A 162 -4.65 13.07 -8.82
CA LEU A 162 -5.62 12.17 -9.46
C LEU A 162 -4.87 11.11 -10.25
N SER A 163 -5.32 9.88 -10.15
CA SER A 163 -4.74 8.74 -10.84
C SER A 163 -5.85 7.79 -11.25
N ASN A 164 -5.84 7.36 -12.48
CA ASN A 164 -6.78 6.37 -13.03
C ASN A 164 -6.50 4.97 -12.48
N LEU A 165 -5.31 4.75 -11.92
CA LEU A 165 -4.94 3.48 -11.33
C LEU A 165 -5.31 3.43 -9.83
N CYS A 166 -5.69 2.26 -9.40
CA CYS A 166 -6.13 2.02 -8.02
C CYS A 166 -4.99 2.24 -7.04
N GLY A 167 -5.25 3.01 -5.96
CA GLY A 167 -4.28 3.22 -4.89
C GLY A 167 -3.83 1.95 -4.17
N ALA A 168 -4.59 0.85 -4.29
CA ALA A 168 -4.20 -0.45 -3.76
C ALA A 168 -2.95 -1.01 -4.46
N THR A 169 -2.75 -0.71 -5.76
CA THR A 169 -1.53 -1.12 -6.48
C THR A 169 -0.29 -0.42 -5.94
N VAL A 170 -0.41 0.88 -5.65
CA VAL A 170 0.66 1.70 -5.07
C VAL A 170 1.03 1.20 -3.67
N ALA A 171 0.03 1.09 -2.80
CA ALA A 171 0.24 0.67 -1.42
C ALA A 171 0.66 -0.80 -1.32
N GLY A 172 0.12 -1.67 -2.20
CA GLY A 172 0.54 -3.07 -2.32
C GLY A 172 2.01 -3.20 -2.74
N THR A 173 2.49 -2.32 -3.63
CA THR A 173 3.92 -2.29 -3.99
C THR A 173 4.79 -1.89 -2.79
N GLY A 174 4.34 -0.93 -1.98
CA GLY A 174 4.98 -0.63 -0.71
C GLY A 174 5.00 -1.84 0.23
N ALA A 175 3.86 -2.51 0.41
CA ALA A 175 3.75 -3.70 1.24
C ALA A 175 4.67 -4.85 0.76
N ALA A 176 4.80 -5.05 -0.56
CA ALA A 176 5.74 -6.02 -1.13
C ALA A 176 7.17 -5.73 -0.67
N CYS A 177 7.60 -4.47 -0.67
CA CYS A 177 8.93 -4.08 -0.18
C CYS A 177 9.10 -4.37 1.33
N GLY A 178 8.11 -3.99 2.14
CA GLY A 178 8.14 -4.28 3.58
C GLY A 178 8.23 -5.78 3.88
N ILE A 179 7.42 -6.59 3.20
CA ILE A 179 7.43 -8.05 3.34
C ILE A 179 8.76 -8.64 2.85
N THR A 180 9.29 -8.16 1.71
CA THR A 180 10.61 -8.57 1.20
C THR A 180 11.71 -8.36 2.24
N TYR A 181 11.70 -7.20 2.91
CA TYR A 181 12.64 -6.89 3.98
C TYR A 181 12.49 -7.86 5.17
N LEU A 182 11.25 -8.15 5.61
CA LEU A 182 10.97 -9.10 6.70
C LEU A 182 11.44 -10.53 6.36
N LEU A 183 11.43 -10.89 5.08
CA LEU A 183 11.92 -12.18 4.58
C LEU A 183 13.46 -12.21 4.39
N GLY A 184 14.17 -11.14 4.80
CA GLY A 184 15.64 -11.05 4.73
C GLY A 184 16.18 -10.57 3.38
N GLY A 185 15.30 -10.05 2.49
CA GLY A 185 15.72 -9.48 1.20
C GLY A 185 16.47 -8.16 1.38
N GLY A 186 17.47 -7.93 0.52
CA GLY A 186 18.25 -6.71 0.43
C GLY A 186 17.67 -5.71 -0.60
N TYR A 187 18.47 -4.69 -0.95
CA TYR A 187 18.05 -3.66 -1.89
C TYR A 187 17.69 -4.23 -3.27
N HIS A 188 18.48 -5.18 -3.77
CA HIS A 188 18.22 -5.81 -5.06
C HIS A 188 16.87 -6.53 -5.06
N GLU A 189 16.55 -7.26 -4.00
CA GLU A 189 15.31 -8.02 -3.84
C GLU A 189 14.11 -7.08 -3.71
N ILE A 190 14.28 -5.91 -3.08
CA ILE A 190 13.27 -4.84 -3.07
C ILE A 190 12.99 -4.34 -4.48
N CYS A 191 14.02 -4.11 -5.30
CA CYS A 191 13.83 -3.71 -6.70
C CYS A 191 13.08 -4.78 -7.49
N CYS A 192 13.43 -6.06 -7.31
CA CYS A 192 12.72 -7.19 -7.91
C CYS A 192 11.24 -7.22 -7.50
N ALA A 193 10.93 -7.01 -6.22
CA ALA A 193 9.56 -6.98 -5.74
C ALA A 193 8.74 -5.83 -6.35
N ILE A 194 9.32 -4.64 -6.50
CA ILE A 194 8.67 -3.50 -7.18
C ILE A 194 8.38 -3.86 -8.64
N GLN A 195 9.37 -4.39 -9.35
CA GLN A 195 9.23 -4.77 -10.77
C GLN A 195 8.16 -5.86 -10.95
N ASN A 196 8.12 -6.85 -10.05
CA ASN A 196 7.09 -7.89 -10.05
C ASN A 196 5.69 -7.30 -9.82
N MET A 197 5.54 -6.37 -8.88
CA MET A 197 4.25 -5.70 -8.63
C MET A 197 3.80 -4.89 -9.86
N VAL A 198 4.69 -4.09 -10.44
CA VAL A 198 4.36 -3.28 -11.61
C VAL A 198 4.00 -4.17 -12.80
N GLY A 199 4.75 -5.24 -13.06
CA GLY A 199 4.45 -6.18 -14.15
C GLY A 199 3.14 -6.95 -13.95
N ASN A 200 2.63 -7.07 -12.70
CA ASN A 200 1.46 -7.89 -12.38
C ASN A 200 0.16 -7.08 -12.26
N VAL A 201 0.13 -6.00 -11.45
CA VAL A 201 -1.13 -5.36 -11.04
C VAL A 201 -1.37 -3.96 -11.61
N THR A 202 -0.54 -3.49 -12.52
CA THR A 202 -0.64 -2.14 -13.09
C THR A 202 -2.00 -1.84 -13.73
N GLY A 203 -2.65 -2.83 -14.32
CA GLY A 203 -3.94 -2.65 -15.01
C GLY A 203 -5.16 -2.47 -14.11
N MET A 204 -5.03 -2.40 -12.79
CA MET A 204 -6.16 -2.22 -11.88
C MET A 204 -6.62 -0.77 -11.85
N VAL A 205 -7.79 -0.49 -12.41
CA VAL A 205 -8.38 0.86 -12.50
C VAL A 205 -9.06 1.25 -11.19
N CYS A 206 -9.05 2.56 -10.90
CA CYS A 206 -9.85 3.15 -9.83
C CYS A 206 -11.19 3.64 -10.40
N ASP A 207 -12.28 3.06 -9.97
CA ASP A 207 -13.66 3.41 -10.35
C ASP A 207 -14.46 3.96 -9.17
N GLY A 208 -13.80 4.61 -8.23
CA GLY A 208 -14.40 5.25 -7.05
C GLY A 208 -14.27 4.43 -5.77
N ALA A 209 -14.59 5.07 -4.62
CA ALA A 209 -14.49 4.49 -3.30
C ALA A 209 -15.80 3.74 -2.95
N LYS A 210 -15.73 2.42 -2.77
CA LYS A 210 -16.90 1.56 -2.52
C LYS A 210 -16.50 0.23 -1.87
N ALA A 211 -17.48 -0.60 -1.51
CA ALA A 211 -17.26 -1.85 -0.78
C ALA A 211 -16.27 -2.81 -1.45
N ASP A 212 -16.24 -2.87 -2.80
CA ASP A 212 -15.32 -3.73 -3.53
C ASP A 212 -13.84 -3.29 -3.47
N CYS A 213 -13.54 -2.11 -2.91
CA CYS A 213 -12.16 -1.72 -2.62
C CYS A 213 -11.44 -2.77 -1.76
N ALA A 214 -12.16 -3.45 -0.86
CA ALA A 214 -11.58 -4.54 -0.06
C ALA A 214 -11.14 -5.74 -0.91
N LEU A 215 -11.87 -6.07 -1.99
CA LEU A 215 -11.45 -7.10 -2.96
C LEU A 215 -10.17 -6.68 -3.70
N LYS A 216 -10.11 -5.44 -4.19
CA LYS A 216 -8.92 -4.91 -4.88
C LYS A 216 -7.71 -4.91 -3.96
N ILE A 217 -7.89 -4.55 -2.68
CA ILE A 217 -6.84 -4.60 -1.67
C ILE A 217 -6.38 -6.04 -1.43
N SER A 218 -7.30 -6.98 -1.23
CA SER A 218 -6.98 -8.40 -1.06
C SER A 218 -6.15 -8.94 -2.24
N THR A 219 -6.54 -8.62 -3.47
CA THR A 219 -5.81 -9.00 -4.69
C THR A 219 -4.40 -8.39 -4.71
N CYS A 220 -4.26 -7.09 -4.43
CA CYS A 220 -2.95 -6.44 -4.40
C CYS A 220 -2.04 -6.97 -3.29
N VAL A 221 -2.60 -7.33 -2.13
CA VAL A 221 -1.82 -7.91 -1.02
C VAL A 221 -1.37 -9.33 -1.37
N ASN A 222 -2.22 -10.14 -2.01
CA ASN A 222 -1.80 -11.44 -2.53
C ASN A 222 -0.62 -11.28 -3.52
N ALA A 223 -0.76 -10.39 -4.49
CA ALA A 223 0.32 -10.07 -5.43
C ALA A 223 1.59 -9.58 -4.72
N ALA A 224 1.45 -8.76 -3.66
CA ALA A 224 2.57 -8.26 -2.87
C ALA A 224 3.35 -9.38 -2.17
N CYS A 225 2.65 -10.35 -1.58
CA CYS A 225 3.28 -11.51 -0.95
C CYS A 225 4.00 -12.40 -1.98
N GLN A 226 3.39 -12.61 -3.16
CA GLN A 226 4.03 -13.33 -4.26
C GLN A 226 5.27 -12.59 -4.77
N ALA A 227 5.16 -11.27 -4.99
CA ALA A 227 6.26 -10.43 -5.45
C ALA A 227 7.44 -10.45 -4.47
N ALA A 228 7.15 -10.41 -3.15
CA ALA A 228 8.16 -10.51 -2.11
C ALA A 228 8.84 -11.89 -2.12
N ALA A 229 8.07 -12.97 -2.16
CA ALA A 229 8.60 -14.34 -2.17
C ALA A 229 9.44 -14.64 -3.43
N MET A 230 9.07 -14.08 -4.58
CA MET A 230 9.87 -14.17 -5.81
C MET A 230 11.12 -13.29 -5.72
N GLY A 231 10.95 -12.04 -5.27
CA GLY A 231 12.01 -11.05 -5.16
C GLY A 231 13.14 -11.53 -4.26
N THR A 232 12.84 -12.14 -3.10
CA THR A 232 13.87 -12.71 -2.19
C THR A 232 14.73 -13.80 -2.81
N ARG A 233 14.32 -14.35 -3.96
CA ARG A 233 15.11 -15.32 -4.76
C ARG A 233 15.72 -14.68 -6.00
N GLY A 234 15.69 -13.35 -6.11
CA GLY A 234 16.18 -12.61 -7.27
C GLY A 234 15.31 -12.80 -8.54
N VAL A 235 14.11 -13.37 -8.41
CA VAL A 235 13.19 -13.59 -9.54
C VAL A 235 12.38 -12.34 -9.78
N ARG A 236 12.43 -11.81 -10.99
CA ARG A 236 11.68 -10.60 -11.38
C ARG A 236 11.18 -10.68 -12.82
N VAL A 237 10.18 -9.84 -13.12
CA VAL A 237 9.77 -9.54 -14.50
C VAL A 237 10.96 -8.89 -15.23
N GLN A 238 11.25 -9.35 -16.44
CA GLN A 238 12.40 -8.88 -17.20
C GLN A 238 12.12 -7.50 -17.80
N SER A 239 13.18 -6.74 -18.07
CA SER A 239 13.10 -5.42 -18.72
C SER A 239 12.66 -5.47 -20.18
N THR A 240 12.53 -6.65 -20.75
CA THR A 240 11.94 -6.91 -22.08
C THR A 240 10.43 -7.03 -22.03
N ASP A 241 9.82 -7.07 -20.82
CA ASP A 241 8.42 -7.41 -20.65
C ASP A 241 7.60 -6.17 -20.24
N GLY A 242 6.68 -5.76 -21.12
CA GLY A 242 5.74 -4.69 -20.83
C GLY A 242 6.42 -3.34 -20.52
N ILE A 243 6.03 -2.75 -19.37
CA ILE A 243 6.52 -1.42 -18.93
C ILE A 243 7.67 -1.49 -17.93
N VAL A 244 8.12 -2.70 -17.60
CA VAL A 244 9.21 -2.91 -16.63
C VAL A 244 10.56 -2.57 -17.29
N GLU A 245 11.41 -1.91 -16.55
CA GLU A 245 12.76 -1.50 -16.96
C GLU A 245 13.80 -2.16 -16.06
N GLU A 246 15.07 -2.19 -16.52
CA GLU A 246 16.21 -2.64 -15.72
C GLU A 246 16.38 -1.78 -14.46
N ASN A 247 16.22 -0.47 -14.63
CA ASN A 247 16.26 0.50 -13.54
C ASN A 247 14.87 0.63 -12.90
N VAL A 248 14.79 0.37 -11.60
CA VAL A 248 13.54 0.43 -10.83
C VAL A 248 12.85 1.82 -10.87
N GLU A 249 13.64 2.90 -10.87
CA GLU A 249 13.08 4.26 -10.95
C GLU A 249 12.41 4.51 -12.30
N ARG A 250 12.98 3.99 -13.40
CA ARG A 250 12.36 4.05 -14.72
C ARG A 250 11.09 3.19 -14.79
N THR A 251 11.08 2.04 -14.14
CA THR A 251 9.86 1.24 -13.98
C THR A 251 8.75 2.05 -13.30
N LEU A 252 9.10 2.80 -12.24
CA LEU A 252 8.14 3.67 -11.56
C LEU A 252 7.74 4.89 -12.40
N ASP A 253 8.61 5.40 -13.26
CA ASP A 253 8.26 6.47 -14.22
C ASP A 253 7.25 5.97 -15.26
N ASN A 254 7.46 4.79 -15.84
CA ASN A 254 6.53 4.15 -16.77
C ASN A 254 5.17 3.87 -16.11
N PHE A 255 5.19 3.41 -14.86
CA PHE A 255 3.98 3.20 -14.06
C PHE A 255 3.21 4.52 -13.85
N ALA A 256 3.90 5.62 -13.57
CA ALA A 256 3.31 6.94 -13.42
C ALA A 256 2.74 7.48 -14.74
N ILE A 257 3.46 7.32 -15.85
CA ILE A 257 2.98 7.71 -17.19
C ILE A 257 1.67 6.97 -17.51
N LEU A 258 1.63 5.67 -17.26
CA LEU A 258 0.42 4.88 -17.50
C LEU A 258 -0.74 5.33 -16.60
N SER A 259 -0.46 5.73 -15.35
CA SER A 259 -1.48 6.19 -14.42
C SER A 259 -2.11 7.53 -14.80
N THR A 260 -1.40 8.35 -15.56
CA THR A 260 -1.84 9.70 -15.94
C THR A 260 -2.33 9.82 -17.38
N HIS A 261 -1.86 8.95 -18.27
CA HIS A 261 -2.15 9.01 -19.70
C HIS A 261 -2.77 7.72 -20.28
N GLY A 262 -2.67 6.60 -19.57
CA GLY A 262 -3.06 5.29 -20.08
C GLY A 262 -4.56 5.00 -20.06
N THR A 263 -5.33 5.74 -19.26
CA THR A 263 -6.79 5.59 -19.13
C THR A 263 -7.44 6.96 -19.07
N SER A 264 -8.66 7.09 -19.62
CA SER A 264 -9.42 8.35 -19.56
C SER A 264 -10.44 8.30 -18.42
N ASP A 265 -10.36 9.26 -17.48
CA ASP A 265 -11.36 9.43 -16.42
C ASP A 265 -12.76 9.65 -16.98
N SER A 266 -12.89 10.31 -18.13
CA SER A 266 -14.17 10.55 -18.80
C SER A 266 -14.83 9.23 -19.22
N VAL A 267 -14.09 8.26 -19.76
CA VAL A 267 -14.64 6.95 -20.13
C VAL A 267 -15.13 6.18 -18.91
N ILE A 268 -14.38 6.20 -17.82
CA ILE A 268 -14.80 5.54 -16.57
C ILE A 268 -16.07 6.21 -16.02
N LEU A 269 -16.12 7.53 -16.02
CA LEU A 269 -17.26 8.30 -15.55
C LEU A 269 -18.50 8.05 -16.42
N ASP A 270 -18.35 8.04 -17.73
CA ASP A 270 -19.44 7.75 -18.68
C ASP A 270 -20.02 6.35 -18.44
N LEU A 271 -19.17 5.35 -18.27
CA LEU A 271 -19.61 3.99 -17.95
C LEU A 271 -20.33 3.91 -16.61
N MET A 272 -19.90 4.68 -15.61
CA MET A 272 -20.56 4.72 -14.29
C MET A 272 -21.93 5.41 -14.35
N LEU A 273 -22.02 6.53 -15.11
CA LEU A 273 -23.25 7.33 -15.21
C LEU A 273 -24.33 6.64 -16.07
N ASN A 274 -23.91 5.85 -17.05
CA ASN A 274 -24.83 5.16 -17.97
C ASN A 274 -25.19 3.74 -17.53
N LYS A 275 -24.90 3.37 -16.27
CA LYS A 275 -25.34 2.10 -15.72
C LYS A 275 -26.86 2.01 -15.68
N ASP A 276 -27.41 0.89 -16.15
CA ASP A 276 -28.80 0.51 -15.87
C ASP A 276 -28.90 0.11 -14.39
N HIS A 277 -29.66 0.89 -13.64
CA HIS A 277 -29.93 0.67 -12.21
C HIS A 277 -31.25 -0.10 -11.99
N THR A 278 -31.86 -0.62 -13.06
CA THR A 278 -33.05 -1.45 -12.93
C THR A 278 -32.68 -2.74 -12.20
N PRO A 279 -33.28 -3.05 -11.03
CA PRO A 279 -33.02 -4.33 -10.40
C PRO A 279 -33.46 -5.47 -11.32
N ASP A 280 -32.59 -6.47 -11.48
CA ASP A 280 -32.99 -7.70 -12.16
C ASP A 280 -34.26 -8.24 -11.51
N ALA A 281 -35.29 -8.47 -12.29
CA ALA A 281 -36.50 -9.15 -11.83
C ALA A 281 -36.09 -10.56 -11.38
N GLN A 282 -36.10 -10.80 -10.07
CA GLN A 282 -35.89 -12.11 -9.47
C GLN A 282 -37.10 -13.01 -9.71
#